data_f5c17b144e47d68f2bb042947a5c07d1
#
_entry.id   f5c17b144e47d68f2bb042947a5c07d1
#
_cell.length_a   1.000
_cell.length_b   1.000
_cell.length_c   1.000
_cell.angle_alpha   90.00
_cell.angle_beta   90.00
_cell.angle_gamma   90.00
#
_symmetry.space_group_name_H-M   'P 1'
#
loop_
_entity.id
_entity.type
_entity.pdbx_description
1 polymer ?
#
loop_
_entity_poly.entity_id
_entity_poly.type
_entity_poly.pdbx_seq_one_letter_code
_entity_poly.pdbx_strand_id
1 'polypeptide(L)'
;MYAFYRSPETLGEALAWKAQDGHNVRAVAGATDLLLEIERGVRRSDSGEPPGLLDLTRIPGLATIEERAGWIHIGPLVTHNQCVASPLVVERAFPLARACWEVGAPQIRNRATLVGNLVTASPANDTIVPLLALDAQVTVCSLERGERTLPLAEFLTGFRRVDLAPDELVTGLAVRALGPQHAGLFIKLGLRQAQAISVVSVAVLIERAASAGPVVSAAIALGAVAPVVVRAAAAEAALVGQLLTPASIAAAARLAVEAASPIDDLRSSAAYRRAMVETLTARALHQIADGQERAGWPDHPVLLWGSTDGSWPVSGDAGLPPEEACVNGRNVRLPGAMTLLESLRAAGFWGVK
;
A
#
# COMPACT_ATOMS: atom_id res chain seq x y z
N MET A 1 -25.27 5.57 -2.17
CA MET A 1 -25.91 4.24 -2.34
C MET A 1 -25.47 3.70 -3.69
N TYR A 2 -25.48 2.41 -3.97
CA TYR A 2 -25.13 1.79 -5.25
C TYR A 2 -26.39 1.29 -5.97
N ALA A 3 -26.33 1.17 -7.30
CA ALA A 3 -27.51 0.79 -8.12
C ALA A 3 -27.88 -0.70 -7.93
N PHE A 4 -26.87 -1.58 -7.92
CA PHE A 4 -27.04 -3.01 -7.70
C PHE A 4 -25.75 -3.62 -7.15
N TYR A 5 -25.83 -4.87 -6.67
CA TYR A 5 -24.71 -5.65 -6.18
C TYR A 5 -24.67 -7.01 -6.86
N ARG A 6 -23.48 -7.43 -7.32
CA ARG A 6 -23.21 -8.75 -7.89
C ARG A 6 -21.97 -9.33 -7.21
N SER A 7 -21.99 -10.62 -6.96
CA SER A 7 -20.89 -11.35 -6.33
C SER A 7 -20.60 -12.63 -7.13
N PRO A 8 -19.84 -12.51 -8.24
CA PRO A 8 -19.48 -13.66 -9.07
C PRO A 8 -18.60 -14.63 -8.29
N GLU A 9 -18.65 -15.90 -8.66
CA GLU A 9 -17.86 -16.98 -8.07
C GLU A 9 -16.67 -17.37 -8.97
N THR A 10 -16.64 -16.88 -10.20
CA THR A 10 -15.54 -17.10 -11.16
C THR A 10 -15.08 -15.80 -11.81
N LEU A 11 -13.82 -15.79 -12.25
CA LEU A 11 -13.27 -14.66 -13.01
C LEU A 11 -14.02 -14.44 -14.34
N GLY A 12 -14.41 -15.54 -15.00
CA GLY A 12 -15.18 -15.46 -16.25
C GLY A 12 -16.54 -14.76 -16.08
N GLU A 13 -17.27 -15.05 -14.99
CA GLU A 13 -18.51 -14.34 -14.66
C GLU A 13 -18.25 -12.86 -14.38
N ALA A 14 -17.18 -12.54 -13.64
CA ALA A 14 -16.83 -11.16 -13.37
C ALA A 14 -16.50 -10.38 -14.64
N LEU A 15 -15.75 -10.98 -15.57
CA LEU A 15 -15.44 -10.40 -16.87
C LEU A 15 -16.68 -10.25 -17.75
N ALA A 16 -17.63 -11.20 -17.70
CA ALA A 16 -18.89 -11.11 -18.43
C ALA A 16 -19.72 -9.89 -17.94
N TRP A 17 -19.83 -9.66 -16.63
CA TRP A 17 -20.46 -8.47 -16.08
C TRP A 17 -19.73 -7.18 -16.49
N LYS A 18 -18.39 -7.19 -16.52
CA LYS A 18 -17.60 -6.04 -16.98
C LYS A 18 -17.81 -5.76 -18.47
N ALA A 19 -17.88 -6.79 -19.29
CA ALA A 19 -18.15 -6.66 -20.72
C ALA A 19 -19.57 -6.09 -21.00
N GLN A 20 -20.55 -6.49 -20.18
CA GLN A 20 -21.93 -6.03 -20.33
C GLN A 20 -22.15 -4.60 -19.83
N ASP A 21 -21.67 -4.26 -18.64
CA ASP A 21 -22.02 -3.03 -17.93
C ASP A 21 -20.91 -1.96 -17.93
N GLY A 22 -19.69 -2.31 -18.32
CA GLY A 22 -18.57 -1.39 -18.53
C GLY A 22 -18.33 -0.41 -17.37
N HIS A 23 -18.49 0.88 -17.62
CA HIS A 23 -18.35 1.96 -16.64
C HIS A 23 -19.44 1.99 -15.56
N ASN A 24 -20.61 1.37 -15.83
CA ASN A 24 -21.72 1.37 -14.90
C ASN A 24 -21.55 0.40 -13.72
N VAL A 25 -20.52 -0.47 -13.78
CA VAL A 25 -20.18 -1.38 -12.70
C VAL A 25 -18.74 -1.17 -12.22
N ARG A 26 -18.54 -1.17 -10.91
CA ARG A 26 -17.22 -1.01 -10.26
C ARG A 26 -16.82 -2.30 -9.57
N ALA A 27 -15.61 -2.76 -9.87
CA ALA A 27 -15.02 -3.91 -9.17
C ALA A 27 -14.75 -3.55 -7.71
N VAL A 28 -15.12 -4.44 -6.82
CA VAL A 28 -14.94 -4.33 -5.37
C VAL A 28 -13.99 -5.42 -4.91
N ALA A 29 -12.93 -5.03 -4.21
CA ALA A 29 -12.04 -5.89 -3.45
C ALA A 29 -12.12 -5.51 -1.97
N GLY A 30 -11.19 -4.68 -1.46
CA GLY A 30 -11.22 -4.20 -0.08
C GLY A 30 -12.25 -3.11 0.22
N ALA A 31 -12.74 -2.40 -0.79
CA ALA A 31 -13.73 -1.32 -0.74
C ALA A 31 -13.35 -0.08 0.09
N THR A 32 -12.17 -0.02 0.66
CA THR A 32 -11.74 1.04 1.60
C THR A 32 -11.69 2.45 1.00
N ASP A 33 -11.48 2.58 -0.30
CA ASP A 33 -11.57 3.86 -1.03
C ASP A 33 -12.90 3.97 -1.78
N LEU A 34 -13.31 2.91 -2.49
CA LEU A 34 -14.44 2.94 -3.41
C LEU A 34 -15.75 3.34 -2.74
N LEU A 35 -16.06 2.79 -1.56
CA LEU A 35 -17.33 3.10 -0.87
C LEU A 35 -17.36 4.56 -0.44
N LEU A 36 -16.24 5.13 0.03
CA LEU A 36 -16.15 6.54 0.38
C LEU A 36 -16.27 7.45 -0.85
N GLU A 37 -15.69 7.05 -1.99
CA GLU A 37 -15.80 7.78 -3.25
C GLU A 37 -17.24 7.79 -3.79
N ILE A 38 -17.96 6.67 -3.67
CA ILE A 38 -19.39 6.58 -4.04
C ILE A 38 -20.22 7.46 -3.10
N GLU A 39 -20.02 7.37 -1.79
CA GLU A 39 -20.74 8.17 -0.79
C GLU A 39 -20.57 9.67 -1.05
N ARG A 40 -19.37 10.11 -1.40
CA ARG A 40 -19.04 11.51 -1.72
C ARG A 40 -19.46 11.93 -3.14
N GLY A 41 -20.07 11.04 -3.93
CA GLY A 41 -20.49 11.30 -5.29
C GLY A 41 -19.33 11.49 -6.30
N VAL A 42 -18.11 11.07 -5.94
CA VAL A 42 -16.93 11.14 -6.81
C VAL A 42 -16.98 10.09 -7.93
N ARG A 43 -17.53 8.91 -7.62
CA ARG A 43 -17.69 7.82 -8.58
C ARG A 43 -19.16 7.68 -8.94
N ARG A 44 -19.48 7.93 -10.21
CA ARG A 44 -20.83 7.81 -10.79
C ARG A 44 -20.77 6.94 -12.04
N SER A 45 -21.92 6.42 -12.44
CA SER A 45 -22.15 5.78 -13.73
C SER A 45 -22.22 6.82 -14.86
N ASP A 46 -22.29 6.36 -16.11
CA ASP A 46 -22.43 7.24 -17.28
C ASP A 46 -23.77 8.03 -17.25
N SER A 47 -24.81 7.51 -16.61
CA SER A 47 -26.08 8.20 -16.37
C SER A 47 -26.05 9.22 -15.23
N GLY A 48 -24.93 9.34 -14.50
CA GLY A 48 -24.80 10.16 -13.30
C GLY A 48 -25.33 9.50 -12.02
N GLU A 49 -25.95 8.32 -12.12
CA GLU A 49 -26.42 7.53 -11.00
C GLU A 49 -25.26 6.81 -10.27
N PRO A 50 -25.46 6.34 -9.04
CA PRO A 50 -24.47 5.49 -8.37
C PRO A 50 -24.19 4.23 -9.20
N PRO A 51 -22.92 3.79 -9.30
CA PRO A 51 -22.57 2.58 -10.06
C PRO A 51 -23.08 1.32 -9.37
N GLY A 52 -23.21 0.23 -10.12
CA GLY A 52 -23.32 -1.12 -9.58
C GLY A 52 -22.01 -1.56 -8.95
N LEU A 53 -22.07 -2.49 -8.00
CA LEU A 53 -20.92 -3.11 -7.34
C LEU A 53 -20.73 -4.56 -7.81
N LEU A 54 -19.52 -4.88 -8.25
CA LEU A 54 -19.08 -6.21 -8.65
C LEU A 54 -18.05 -6.71 -7.63
N ASP A 55 -18.50 -7.48 -6.66
CA ASP A 55 -17.68 -7.96 -5.55
C ASP A 55 -16.86 -9.19 -5.98
N LEU A 56 -15.55 -9.03 -6.07
CA LEU A 56 -14.61 -10.08 -6.49
C LEU A 56 -14.17 -10.98 -5.33
N THR A 57 -14.53 -10.66 -4.09
CA THR A 57 -13.97 -11.31 -2.89
C THR A 57 -14.33 -12.79 -2.75
N ARG A 58 -15.35 -13.26 -3.46
CA ARG A 58 -15.78 -14.66 -3.46
C ARG A 58 -15.09 -15.51 -4.54
N ILE A 59 -14.32 -14.91 -5.44
CA ILE A 59 -13.61 -15.64 -6.48
C ILE A 59 -12.38 -16.30 -5.85
N PRO A 60 -12.28 -17.65 -5.86
CA PRO A 60 -11.15 -18.35 -5.28
C PRO A 60 -9.85 -18.11 -6.08
N GLY A 61 -8.69 -18.25 -5.43
CA GLY A 61 -7.39 -18.18 -6.08
C GLY A 61 -6.86 -16.78 -6.40
N LEU A 62 -7.62 -15.71 -6.14
CA LEU A 62 -7.21 -14.33 -6.42
C LEU A 62 -6.37 -13.67 -5.32
N ALA A 63 -6.15 -14.33 -4.18
CA ALA A 63 -5.37 -13.79 -3.04
C ALA A 63 -4.05 -14.57 -2.85
N THR A 64 -3.33 -14.84 -3.94
CA THR A 64 -2.08 -15.61 -3.94
C THR A 64 -0.85 -14.72 -4.02
N ILE A 65 0.23 -15.11 -3.35
CA ILE A 65 1.57 -14.53 -3.49
C ILE A 65 2.52 -15.70 -3.74
N GLU A 66 3.17 -15.72 -4.90
CA GLU A 66 4.05 -16.82 -5.28
C GLU A 66 5.20 -16.34 -6.16
N GLU A 67 6.34 -17.04 -6.08
CA GLU A 67 7.49 -16.78 -6.95
C GLU A 67 7.49 -17.78 -8.12
N ARG A 68 7.60 -17.23 -9.32
CA ARG A 68 7.79 -18.00 -10.55
C ARG A 68 8.82 -17.32 -11.43
N ALA A 69 9.82 -18.06 -11.87
CA ALA A 69 10.85 -17.60 -12.81
C ALA A 69 11.53 -16.26 -12.37
N GLY A 70 11.76 -16.07 -11.06
CA GLY A 70 12.39 -14.86 -10.52
C GLY A 70 11.47 -13.64 -10.41
N TRP A 71 10.15 -13.84 -10.57
CA TRP A 71 9.14 -12.82 -10.36
C TRP A 71 8.21 -13.22 -9.22
N ILE A 72 7.87 -12.27 -8.37
CA ILE A 72 6.84 -12.42 -7.34
C ILE A 72 5.52 -11.98 -7.95
N HIS A 73 4.62 -12.94 -8.17
CA HIS A 73 3.27 -12.72 -8.65
C HIS A 73 2.34 -12.49 -7.47
N ILE A 74 1.54 -11.44 -7.55
CA ILE A 74 0.63 -10.99 -6.48
C ILE A 74 -0.77 -10.86 -7.07
N GLY A 75 -1.70 -11.65 -6.56
CA GLY A 75 -3.09 -11.67 -6.99
C GLY A 75 -3.86 -10.39 -6.62
N PRO A 76 -4.96 -10.09 -7.32
CA PRO A 76 -5.68 -8.82 -7.19
C PRO A 76 -6.38 -8.63 -5.84
N LEU A 77 -6.64 -9.71 -5.10
CA LEU A 77 -7.26 -9.65 -3.77
C LEU A 77 -6.25 -9.72 -2.62
N VAL A 78 -4.95 -9.75 -2.92
CA VAL A 78 -3.92 -9.70 -1.87
C VAL A 78 -3.99 -8.38 -1.11
N THR A 79 -4.17 -8.47 0.20
CA THR A 79 -4.24 -7.32 1.09
C THR A 79 -2.85 -6.82 1.50
N HIS A 80 -2.77 -5.58 1.97
CA HIS A 80 -1.50 -5.05 2.48
C HIS A 80 -0.95 -5.88 3.65
N ASN A 81 -1.81 -6.38 4.56
CA ASN A 81 -1.35 -7.23 5.65
C ASN A 81 -0.84 -8.60 5.18
N GLN A 82 -1.40 -9.16 4.09
CA GLN A 82 -0.83 -10.38 3.49
C GLN A 82 0.57 -10.14 2.92
N CYS A 83 0.84 -8.97 2.32
CA CYS A 83 2.19 -8.59 1.89
C CYS A 83 3.15 -8.44 3.09
N VAL A 84 2.70 -7.80 4.18
CA VAL A 84 3.50 -7.64 5.41
C VAL A 84 3.81 -8.99 6.07
N ALA A 85 2.87 -9.93 6.03
CA ALA A 85 3.01 -11.26 6.61
C ALA A 85 3.76 -12.26 5.71
N SER A 86 3.95 -11.94 4.43
CA SER A 86 4.59 -12.85 3.48
C SER A 86 6.12 -12.82 3.63
N PRO A 87 6.76 -13.92 4.05
CA PRO A 87 8.21 -14.01 4.08
C PRO A 87 8.84 -13.71 2.71
N LEU A 88 8.20 -14.17 1.63
CA LEU A 88 8.65 -13.93 0.26
C LEU A 88 8.71 -12.42 -0.07
N VAL A 89 7.67 -11.65 0.27
CA VAL A 89 7.64 -10.20 0.01
C VAL A 89 8.62 -9.47 0.94
N VAL A 90 8.69 -9.87 2.22
CA VAL A 90 9.61 -9.28 3.20
C VAL A 90 11.07 -9.54 2.82
N GLU A 91 11.40 -10.72 2.34
CA GLU A 91 12.80 -11.08 2.00
C GLU A 91 13.20 -10.55 0.62
N ARG A 92 12.30 -10.67 -0.38
CA ARG A 92 12.61 -10.51 -1.79
C ARG A 92 11.96 -9.29 -2.47
N ALA A 93 11.19 -8.49 -1.73
CA ALA A 93 10.60 -7.23 -2.19
C ALA A 93 10.43 -6.25 -1.01
N PHE A 94 11.43 -6.12 -0.16
CA PHE A 94 11.34 -5.41 1.12
C PHE A 94 10.78 -3.97 1.02
N PRO A 95 11.13 -3.13 0.03
CA PRO A 95 10.52 -1.81 -0.11
C PRO A 95 8.99 -1.86 -0.20
N LEU A 96 8.43 -2.91 -0.86
CA LEU A 96 7.00 -3.13 -0.95
C LEU A 96 6.39 -3.56 0.40
N ALA A 97 7.04 -4.51 1.10
CA ALA A 97 6.61 -4.90 2.45
C ALA A 97 6.55 -3.70 3.39
N ARG A 98 7.60 -2.87 3.37
CA ARG A 98 7.68 -1.65 4.19
C ARG A 98 6.58 -0.66 3.86
N ALA A 99 6.32 -0.41 2.58
CA ALA A 99 5.23 0.48 2.16
C ALA A 99 3.86 -0.07 2.58
N CYS A 100 3.61 -1.37 2.41
CA CYS A 100 2.37 -1.99 2.87
C CYS A 100 2.16 -1.81 4.38
N TRP A 101 3.22 -1.89 5.18
CA TRP A 101 3.15 -1.68 6.64
C TRP A 101 2.82 -0.23 7.02
N GLU A 102 3.23 0.75 6.21
CA GLU A 102 2.94 2.18 6.41
C GLU A 102 1.53 2.60 5.94
N VAL A 103 0.79 1.74 5.22
CA VAL A 103 -0.58 2.04 4.79
C VAL A 103 -1.54 2.02 5.97
N GLY A 104 -2.27 3.13 6.17
CA GLY A 104 -3.41 3.22 7.08
C GLY A 104 -3.13 2.72 8.50
N ALA A 105 -3.93 1.77 8.93
CA ALA A 105 -3.84 1.04 10.20
C ALA A 105 -4.08 -0.46 9.94
N PRO A 106 -3.78 -1.37 10.88
CA PRO A 106 -3.95 -2.81 10.68
C PRO A 106 -5.34 -3.21 10.19
N GLN A 107 -6.40 -2.57 10.68
CA GLN A 107 -7.79 -2.81 10.26
C GLN A 107 -8.01 -2.48 8.77
N ILE A 108 -7.44 -1.37 8.31
CA ILE A 108 -7.50 -0.97 6.90
C ILE A 108 -6.69 -1.96 6.05
N ARG A 109 -5.46 -2.30 6.48
CA ARG A 109 -4.58 -3.22 5.77
C ARG A 109 -5.14 -4.64 5.64
N ASN A 110 -6.04 -5.07 6.53
CA ASN A 110 -6.74 -6.35 6.44
C ASN A 110 -7.79 -6.39 5.32
N ARG A 111 -8.23 -5.25 4.82
CA ARG A 111 -9.25 -5.15 3.78
C ARG A 111 -8.72 -4.55 2.49
N ALA A 112 -7.94 -3.47 2.60
CA ALA A 112 -7.37 -2.78 1.45
C ALA A 112 -6.38 -3.69 0.70
N THR A 113 -6.60 -3.84 -0.61
CA THR A 113 -5.76 -4.66 -1.48
C THR A 113 -4.71 -3.83 -2.19
N LEU A 114 -3.59 -4.47 -2.54
CA LEU A 114 -2.51 -3.84 -3.30
C LEU A 114 -3.01 -3.32 -4.66
N VAL A 115 -3.79 -4.14 -5.38
CA VAL A 115 -4.38 -3.75 -6.66
C VAL A 115 -5.41 -2.65 -6.51
N GLY A 116 -6.25 -2.67 -5.45
CA GLY A 116 -7.19 -1.59 -5.16
C GLY A 116 -6.48 -0.25 -4.96
N ASN A 117 -5.36 -0.25 -4.22
CA ASN A 117 -4.49 0.92 -4.04
C ASN A 117 -3.92 1.42 -5.37
N LEU A 118 -3.47 0.50 -6.23
CA LEU A 118 -2.95 0.82 -7.56
C LEU A 118 -4.01 1.45 -8.46
N VAL A 119 -5.21 0.86 -8.58
CA VAL A 119 -6.30 1.34 -9.45
C VAL A 119 -6.84 2.69 -8.99
N THR A 120 -6.77 3.02 -7.71
CA THR A 120 -7.08 4.37 -7.20
C THR A 120 -6.12 5.41 -7.77
N ALA A 121 -4.89 5.02 -8.11
CA ALA A 121 -3.85 5.79 -8.79
C ALA A 121 -3.62 7.20 -8.18
N SER A 122 -3.77 7.32 -6.85
CA SER A 122 -3.37 8.55 -6.18
C SER A 122 -1.85 8.64 -6.11
N PRO A 123 -1.24 9.79 -6.44
CA PRO A 123 0.22 9.96 -6.31
C PRO A 123 0.71 9.85 -4.85
N ALA A 124 -0.20 9.92 -3.88
CA ALA A 124 0.10 9.76 -2.46
C ALA A 124 -0.15 8.33 -1.95
N ASN A 125 -0.45 7.38 -2.84
CA ASN A 125 -0.57 5.97 -2.48
C ASN A 125 0.81 5.35 -2.26
N ASP A 126 1.03 4.85 -1.07
CA ASP A 126 2.35 4.45 -0.58
C ASP A 126 2.94 3.28 -1.39
N THR A 127 2.13 2.29 -1.77
CA THR A 127 2.64 1.07 -2.44
C THR A 127 2.98 1.25 -3.91
N ILE A 128 2.42 2.27 -4.59
CA ILE A 128 2.76 2.55 -6.00
C ILE A 128 4.25 2.94 -6.11
N VAL A 129 4.79 3.60 -5.09
CA VAL A 129 6.17 4.10 -5.10
C VAL A 129 7.19 2.95 -5.19
N PRO A 130 7.20 1.97 -4.26
CA PRO A 130 8.10 0.83 -4.40
C PRO A 130 7.74 -0.08 -5.57
N LEU A 131 6.47 -0.20 -5.97
CA LEU A 131 6.11 -0.96 -7.17
C LEU A 131 6.76 -0.35 -8.42
N LEU A 132 6.81 0.97 -8.54
CA LEU A 132 7.49 1.64 -9.65
C LEU A 132 9.01 1.45 -9.58
N ALA A 133 9.62 1.48 -8.39
CA ALA A 133 11.05 1.23 -8.20
C ALA A 133 11.43 -0.24 -8.48
N LEU A 134 10.51 -1.18 -8.29
CA LEU A 134 10.66 -2.61 -8.57
C LEU A 134 10.29 -2.99 -10.03
N ASP A 135 10.06 -2.01 -10.90
CA ASP A 135 9.66 -2.18 -12.29
C ASP A 135 8.47 -3.14 -12.44
N ALA A 136 7.44 -2.94 -11.60
CA ALA A 136 6.28 -3.80 -11.55
C ALA A 136 5.57 -3.90 -12.90
N GLN A 137 5.06 -5.10 -13.18
CA GLN A 137 4.18 -5.41 -14.31
C GLN A 137 2.75 -5.54 -13.82
N VAL A 138 1.81 -5.01 -14.58
CA VAL A 138 0.37 -5.08 -14.29
C VAL A 138 -0.28 -5.97 -15.35
N THR A 139 -1.00 -7.01 -14.92
CA THR A 139 -1.78 -7.86 -15.81
C THR A 139 -3.24 -7.46 -15.71
N VAL A 140 -3.84 -7.19 -16.85
CA VAL A 140 -5.27 -6.88 -17.01
C VAL A 140 -5.91 -7.89 -17.95
N CYS A 141 -7.20 -8.18 -17.75
CA CYS A 141 -7.93 -9.14 -18.54
C CYS A 141 -9.31 -8.60 -18.94
N SER A 142 -9.72 -8.87 -20.17
CA SER A 142 -11.09 -8.68 -20.63
C SER A 142 -11.66 -10.00 -21.17
N LEU A 143 -12.98 -10.12 -21.22
CA LEU A 143 -13.63 -11.34 -21.72
C LEU A 143 -13.28 -11.63 -23.19
N GLU A 144 -13.27 -10.58 -24.01
CA GLU A 144 -13.10 -10.70 -25.48
C GLU A 144 -11.64 -10.67 -25.92
N ARG A 145 -10.82 -9.81 -25.30
CA ARG A 145 -9.43 -9.58 -25.71
C ARG A 145 -8.42 -10.47 -24.96
N GLY A 146 -8.86 -11.17 -23.92
CA GLY A 146 -7.98 -11.95 -23.06
C GLY A 146 -7.09 -11.08 -22.19
N GLU A 147 -5.90 -11.60 -21.83
CA GLU A 147 -4.93 -10.93 -20.97
C GLU A 147 -3.94 -10.08 -21.74
N ARG A 148 -3.58 -8.94 -21.17
CA ARG A 148 -2.40 -8.15 -21.53
C ARG A 148 -1.62 -7.75 -20.30
N THR A 149 -0.31 -7.70 -20.43
CA THR A 149 0.60 -7.25 -19.35
C THR A 149 1.36 -6.03 -19.84
N LEU A 150 1.46 -5.02 -18.97
CA LEU A 150 2.16 -3.78 -19.27
C LEU A 150 2.94 -3.28 -18.06
N PRO A 151 4.03 -2.53 -18.28
CA PRO A 151 4.78 -1.87 -17.20
C PRO A 151 3.89 -0.95 -16.38
N LEU A 152 4.09 -0.91 -15.06
CA LEU A 152 3.36 0.01 -14.17
C LEU A 152 3.48 1.46 -14.60
N ALA A 153 4.63 1.88 -15.12
CA ALA A 153 4.84 3.24 -15.63
C ALA A 153 3.88 3.62 -16.78
N GLU A 154 3.52 2.65 -17.63
CA GLU A 154 2.56 2.83 -18.72
C GLU A 154 1.11 2.72 -18.24
N PHE A 155 0.88 1.92 -17.20
CA PHE A 155 -0.45 1.77 -16.60
C PHE A 155 -0.95 3.06 -15.93
N LEU A 156 -0.04 3.87 -15.37
CA LEU A 156 -0.35 5.15 -14.70
C LEU A 156 -0.38 6.29 -15.72
N THR A 157 -1.54 6.64 -16.24
CA THR A 157 -1.69 7.60 -17.34
C THR A 157 -1.91 9.06 -16.89
N GLY A 158 -2.06 9.29 -15.56
CA GLY A 158 -2.24 10.64 -15.01
C GLY A 158 -2.81 10.63 -13.59
N PHE A 159 -3.13 11.81 -13.09
CA PHE A 159 -3.69 11.95 -11.74
C PHE A 159 -5.00 11.17 -11.62
N ARG A 160 -4.98 10.11 -10.80
CA ARG A 160 -6.08 9.17 -10.59
C ARG A 160 -6.62 8.53 -11.89
N ARG A 161 -5.74 8.31 -12.84
CA ARG A 161 -6.06 7.71 -14.14
C ARG A 161 -5.11 6.57 -14.45
N VAL A 162 -5.70 5.47 -14.91
CA VAL A 162 -4.99 4.25 -15.30
C VAL A 162 -5.40 3.81 -16.70
N ASP A 163 -4.51 3.07 -17.38
CA ASP A 163 -4.80 2.40 -18.66
C ASP A 163 -5.59 1.09 -18.41
N LEU A 164 -6.87 1.26 -18.09
CA LEU A 164 -7.80 0.17 -17.85
C LEU A 164 -9.11 0.46 -18.61
N ALA A 165 -9.40 -0.35 -19.60
CA ALA A 165 -10.64 -0.23 -20.36
C ALA A 165 -11.87 -0.57 -19.48
N PRO A 166 -13.07 -0.07 -19.84
CA PRO A 166 -14.29 -0.28 -19.06
C PRO A 166 -14.64 -1.74 -18.80
N ASP A 167 -14.29 -2.62 -19.73
CA ASP A 167 -14.54 -4.06 -19.71
C ASP A 167 -13.38 -4.88 -19.14
N GLU A 168 -12.30 -4.22 -18.68
CA GLU A 168 -11.13 -4.89 -18.10
C GLU A 168 -11.18 -4.95 -16.58
N LEU A 169 -10.53 -5.99 -16.03
CA LEU A 169 -10.18 -6.13 -14.63
C LEU A 169 -8.67 -6.30 -14.51
N VAL A 170 -8.07 -5.73 -13.47
CA VAL A 170 -6.68 -6.07 -13.10
C VAL A 170 -6.70 -7.44 -12.45
N THR A 171 -5.98 -8.39 -13.03
CA THR A 171 -5.93 -9.79 -12.58
C THR A 171 -4.65 -10.14 -11.83
N GLY A 172 -3.64 -9.27 -11.85
CA GLY A 172 -2.42 -9.50 -11.09
C GLY A 172 -1.39 -8.38 -11.20
N LEU A 173 -0.41 -8.46 -10.33
CA LEU A 173 0.83 -7.69 -10.34
C LEU A 173 2.01 -8.66 -10.30
N ALA A 174 3.12 -8.28 -10.90
CA ALA A 174 4.38 -8.99 -10.75
C ALA A 174 5.53 -8.00 -10.51
N VAL A 175 6.42 -8.34 -9.59
CA VAL A 175 7.67 -7.60 -9.30
C VAL A 175 8.86 -8.53 -9.37
N ARG A 176 10.04 -8.02 -9.74
CA ARG A 176 11.26 -8.83 -9.72
C ARG A 176 11.59 -9.24 -8.28
N ALA A 177 11.89 -10.50 -8.08
CA ALA A 177 12.38 -10.99 -6.81
C ALA A 177 13.82 -10.53 -6.60
N LEU A 178 14.07 -9.73 -5.57
CA LEU A 178 15.39 -9.19 -5.27
C LEU A 178 16.36 -10.29 -4.80
N GLY A 179 17.57 -10.26 -5.30
CA GLY A 179 18.67 -11.13 -4.87
C GLY A 179 19.61 -10.46 -3.84
N PRO A 180 20.66 -11.16 -3.40
CA PRO A 180 21.57 -10.67 -2.37
C PRO A 180 22.40 -9.43 -2.77
N GLN A 181 22.48 -9.11 -4.06
CA GLN A 181 23.14 -7.89 -4.55
C GLN A 181 22.24 -6.65 -4.45
N HIS A 182 20.95 -6.82 -4.16
CA HIS A 182 19.99 -5.74 -4.10
C HIS A 182 19.78 -5.31 -2.65
N ALA A 183 19.75 -4.00 -2.44
CA ALA A 183 19.29 -3.38 -1.21
C ALA A 183 18.23 -2.34 -1.55
N GLY A 184 17.13 -2.33 -0.82
CA GLY A 184 16.04 -1.42 -1.10
C GLY A 184 15.30 -0.98 0.15
N LEU A 185 14.76 0.23 0.09
CA LEU A 185 14.10 0.88 1.22
C LEU A 185 12.93 1.74 0.73
N PHE A 186 11.88 1.82 1.53
CA PHE A 186 10.81 2.79 1.39
C PHE A 186 10.75 3.67 2.63
N ILE A 187 10.67 4.98 2.41
CA ILE A 187 10.49 5.99 3.47
C ILE A 187 9.26 6.83 3.17
N LYS A 188 8.43 7.01 4.19
CA LYS A 188 7.25 7.87 4.16
C LYS A 188 7.39 9.03 5.13
N LEU A 189 7.12 10.23 4.65
CA LEU A 189 6.88 11.40 5.49
C LEU A 189 5.38 11.68 5.51
N GLY A 190 4.78 11.56 6.69
CA GLY A 190 3.40 11.91 6.96
C GLY A 190 3.31 12.87 8.15
N LEU A 191 2.14 13.47 8.35
CA LEU A 191 1.89 14.38 9.49
C LEU A 191 1.78 13.65 10.84
N ARG A 192 1.69 12.33 10.83
CA ARG A 192 1.63 11.44 12.01
C ARG A 192 2.06 10.03 11.59
N GLN A 193 2.31 9.14 12.55
CA GLN A 193 2.80 7.79 12.26
C GLN A 193 1.75 6.87 11.63
N ALA A 194 0.50 6.94 12.07
CA ALA A 194 -0.56 6.07 11.56
C ALA A 194 -1.67 6.86 10.86
N GLN A 195 -2.30 6.25 9.86
CA GLN A 195 -3.40 6.83 9.09
C GLN A 195 -3.08 8.23 8.52
N ALA A 196 -1.85 8.43 8.10
CA ALA A 196 -1.42 9.66 7.44
C ALA A 196 -1.36 9.47 5.94
N ILE A 197 -1.84 10.45 5.20
CA ILE A 197 -1.56 10.58 3.76
C ILE A 197 -0.12 11.08 3.63
N SER A 198 0.62 10.55 2.67
CA SER A 198 2.00 10.95 2.42
C SER A 198 2.11 12.43 2.04
N VAL A 199 3.02 13.13 2.69
CA VAL A 199 3.51 14.45 2.28
C VAL A 199 4.57 14.28 1.20
N VAL A 200 5.51 13.36 1.42
CA VAL A 200 6.51 12.87 0.47
C VAL A 200 6.75 11.40 0.78
N SER A 201 6.91 10.58 -0.22
CA SER A 201 7.42 9.21 -0.07
C SER A 201 8.50 8.91 -1.11
N VAL A 202 9.47 8.10 -0.71
CA VAL A 202 10.63 7.74 -1.53
C VAL A 202 10.86 6.25 -1.44
N ALA A 203 10.99 5.58 -2.58
CA ALA A 203 11.52 4.22 -2.64
C ALA A 203 12.86 4.23 -3.38
N VAL A 204 13.86 3.60 -2.79
CA VAL A 204 15.18 3.43 -3.39
C VAL A 204 15.47 1.96 -3.49
N LEU A 205 15.94 1.53 -4.65
CA LEU A 205 16.46 0.20 -4.91
C LEU A 205 17.84 0.36 -5.54
N ILE A 206 18.84 -0.31 -4.99
CA ILE A 206 20.24 -0.32 -5.47
C ILE A 206 20.66 -1.76 -5.70
N GLU A 207 21.24 -2.02 -6.84
CA GLU A 207 21.98 -3.24 -7.13
C GLU A 207 23.49 -2.91 -7.12
N ARG A 208 24.29 -3.74 -6.45
CA ARG A 208 25.75 -3.58 -6.37
C ARG A 208 26.47 -4.80 -6.91
N ALA A 209 27.62 -4.58 -7.51
CA ALA A 209 28.47 -5.68 -8.00
C ALA A 209 28.94 -6.61 -6.87
N ALA A 210 29.09 -6.07 -5.66
CA ALA A 210 29.40 -6.77 -4.41
C ALA A 210 28.84 -5.97 -3.23
N SER A 211 28.83 -6.52 -2.03
CA SER A 211 28.24 -5.90 -0.83
C SER A 211 28.66 -4.43 -0.61
N ALA A 212 29.93 -4.08 -0.87
CA ALA A 212 30.44 -2.70 -0.80
C ALA A 212 30.96 -2.21 -2.16
N GLY A 213 30.54 -2.86 -3.25
CA GLY A 213 30.97 -2.53 -4.62
C GLY A 213 30.24 -1.33 -5.21
N PRO A 214 30.66 -0.92 -6.42
CA PRO A 214 29.98 0.14 -7.14
C PRO A 214 28.54 -0.26 -7.50
N VAL A 215 27.68 0.74 -7.63
CA VAL A 215 26.30 0.60 -8.05
C VAL A 215 26.24 0.12 -9.51
N VAL A 216 25.55 -0.99 -9.75
CA VAL A 216 25.29 -1.54 -11.08
C VAL A 216 24.04 -0.95 -11.66
N SER A 217 22.99 -0.90 -10.83
CA SER A 217 21.70 -0.27 -11.20
C SER A 217 21.10 0.45 -9.99
N ALA A 218 20.32 1.49 -10.26
CA ALA A 218 19.59 2.25 -9.26
C ALA A 218 18.18 2.54 -9.74
N ALA A 219 17.21 2.46 -8.82
CA ALA A 219 15.86 2.90 -9.04
C ALA A 219 15.42 3.79 -7.87
N ILE A 220 14.98 5.02 -8.17
CA ILE A 220 14.51 5.99 -7.18
C ILE A 220 13.14 6.50 -7.62
N ALA A 221 12.09 6.07 -6.91
CA ALA A 221 10.74 6.49 -7.16
C ALA A 221 10.25 7.46 -6.08
N LEU A 222 9.52 8.49 -6.49
CA LEU A 222 9.05 9.60 -5.65
C LEU A 222 7.53 9.67 -5.70
N GLY A 223 6.89 9.67 -4.53
CA GLY A 223 5.44 9.79 -4.36
C GLY A 223 5.02 11.09 -3.68
N ALA A 224 3.80 11.51 -3.93
CA ALA A 224 3.15 12.74 -3.45
C ALA A 224 3.85 14.05 -3.88
N VAL A 225 4.68 14.03 -4.90
CA VAL A 225 5.47 15.18 -5.37
C VAL A 225 5.28 15.52 -6.85
N ALA A 226 4.37 14.83 -7.54
CA ALA A 226 3.99 15.08 -8.93
C ALA A 226 2.55 14.57 -9.16
N PRO A 227 1.92 14.79 -10.32
CA PRO A 227 0.58 14.25 -10.62
C PRO A 227 0.48 12.73 -10.59
N VAL A 228 1.60 12.03 -10.84
CA VAL A 228 1.78 10.58 -10.69
C VAL A 228 3.04 10.31 -9.89
N VAL A 229 3.23 9.07 -9.47
CA VAL A 229 4.53 8.61 -8.95
C VAL A 229 5.56 8.64 -10.08
N VAL A 230 6.73 9.20 -9.83
CA VAL A 230 7.77 9.44 -10.85
C VAL A 230 9.10 8.78 -10.49
N ARG A 231 9.89 8.43 -11.51
CA ARG A 231 11.30 7.99 -11.38
C ARG A 231 12.23 9.20 -11.45
N ALA A 232 13.23 9.21 -10.56
CA ALA A 232 14.28 10.24 -10.55
C ALA A 232 15.47 9.83 -11.43
N ALA A 233 15.26 9.72 -12.75
CA ALA A 233 16.20 9.16 -13.71
C ALA A 233 17.60 9.82 -13.67
N ALA A 234 17.69 11.14 -13.48
CA ALA A 234 18.97 11.84 -13.36
C ALA A 234 19.75 11.40 -12.11
N ALA A 235 19.05 11.22 -10.99
CA ALA A 235 19.66 10.73 -9.75
C ALA A 235 20.13 9.26 -9.88
N GLU A 236 19.31 8.43 -10.53
CA GLU A 236 19.63 7.03 -10.82
C GLU A 236 20.90 6.92 -11.67
N ALA A 237 20.96 7.66 -12.77
CA ALA A 237 22.12 7.68 -13.67
C ALA A 237 23.39 8.16 -12.98
N ALA A 238 23.30 9.13 -12.07
CA ALA A 238 24.44 9.65 -11.33
C ALA A 238 25.05 8.66 -10.33
N LEU A 239 24.28 7.65 -9.90
CA LEU A 239 24.75 6.62 -8.99
C LEU A 239 25.44 5.45 -9.71
N VAL A 240 25.08 5.16 -10.95
CA VAL A 240 25.64 4.02 -11.69
C VAL A 240 27.15 4.17 -11.84
N GLY A 241 27.90 3.10 -11.52
CA GLY A 241 29.36 3.06 -11.53
C GLY A 241 30.03 3.70 -10.30
N GLN A 242 29.27 4.36 -9.41
CA GLN A 242 29.79 5.02 -8.21
C GLN A 242 29.70 4.11 -6.99
N LEU A 243 30.59 4.34 -6.03
CA LEU A 243 30.39 3.86 -4.65
C LEU A 243 29.39 4.77 -3.94
N LEU A 244 28.59 4.23 -3.02
CA LEU A 244 27.72 5.01 -2.14
C LEU A 244 28.56 5.73 -1.07
N THR A 245 29.14 6.86 -1.43
CA THR A 245 29.86 7.76 -0.52
C THR A 245 28.99 8.96 -0.15
N PRO A 246 29.31 9.69 0.94
CA PRO A 246 28.57 10.91 1.27
C PRO A 246 28.46 11.90 0.11
N ALA A 247 29.50 11.99 -0.74
CA ALA A 247 29.51 12.89 -1.88
C ALA A 247 28.60 12.43 -3.02
N SER A 248 28.65 11.15 -3.43
CA SER A 248 27.77 10.58 -4.48
C SER A 248 26.31 10.58 -4.03
N ILE A 249 26.04 10.26 -2.75
CA ILE A 249 24.70 10.31 -2.15
C ILE A 249 24.13 11.73 -2.19
N ALA A 250 24.89 12.74 -1.75
CA ALA A 250 24.46 14.12 -1.76
C ALA A 250 24.21 14.64 -3.20
N ALA A 251 25.04 14.23 -4.18
CA ALA A 251 24.82 14.58 -5.58
C ALA A 251 23.53 13.97 -6.14
N ALA A 252 23.29 12.67 -5.92
CA ALA A 252 22.09 12.00 -6.37
C ALA A 252 20.82 12.56 -5.69
N ALA A 253 20.88 12.84 -4.39
CA ALA A 253 19.76 13.42 -3.66
C ALA A 253 19.33 14.80 -4.21
N ARG A 254 20.27 15.65 -4.57
CA ARG A 254 19.98 16.93 -5.25
C ARG A 254 19.34 16.73 -6.62
N LEU A 255 19.85 15.78 -7.43
CA LEU A 255 19.29 15.47 -8.74
C LEU A 255 17.89 14.87 -8.64
N ALA A 256 17.57 14.14 -7.56
CA ALA A 256 16.23 13.60 -7.36
C ALA A 256 15.14 14.70 -7.28
N VAL A 257 15.50 15.91 -6.83
CA VAL A 257 14.57 17.05 -6.75
C VAL A 257 14.08 17.50 -8.13
N GLU A 258 14.88 17.30 -9.18
CA GLU A 258 14.53 17.71 -10.56
C GLU A 258 13.31 16.95 -11.09
N ALA A 259 13.07 15.72 -10.63
CA ALA A 259 11.89 14.94 -11.01
C ALA A 259 10.61 15.40 -10.30
N ALA A 260 10.70 16.26 -9.27
CA ALA A 260 9.58 16.65 -8.44
C ALA A 260 8.91 17.94 -8.93
N SER A 261 7.60 17.89 -9.13
CA SER A 261 6.74 19.04 -9.48
C SER A 261 5.55 19.15 -8.50
N PRO A 262 5.83 19.31 -7.19
CA PRO A 262 4.78 19.31 -6.18
C PRO A 262 3.95 20.60 -6.20
N ILE A 263 2.72 20.49 -5.71
CA ILE A 263 1.80 21.61 -5.46
C ILE A 263 1.80 22.01 -3.99
N ASP A 264 1.36 23.23 -3.70
CA ASP A 264 0.97 23.63 -2.35
C ASP A 264 -0.42 23.09 -2.04
N ASP A 265 -0.59 22.48 -0.87
CA ASP A 265 -1.89 22.03 -0.38
C ASP A 265 -1.95 22.10 1.16
N LEU A 266 -3.09 21.70 1.75
CA LEU A 266 -3.30 21.73 3.21
C LEU A 266 -2.29 20.87 4.00
N ARG A 267 -1.58 19.93 3.34
CA ARG A 267 -0.60 19.07 3.99
C ARG A 267 0.78 19.69 4.05
N SER A 268 1.18 20.44 3.01
CA SER A 268 2.52 21.02 2.92
C SER A 268 2.68 21.95 1.73
N SER A 269 3.71 22.82 1.79
CA SER A 269 4.14 23.63 0.64
C SER A 269 4.98 22.81 -0.36
N ALA A 270 4.97 23.25 -1.62
CA ALA A 270 5.80 22.71 -2.68
C ALA A 270 7.31 22.84 -2.35
N ALA A 271 7.71 23.96 -1.75
CA ALA A 271 9.09 24.18 -1.33
C ALA A 271 9.55 23.15 -0.28
N TYR A 272 8.72 22.92 0.75
CA TYR A 272 9.00 21.90 1.76
C TYR A 272 9.08 20.49 1.17
N ARG A 273 8.17 20.14 0.25
CA ARG A 273 8.21 18.82 -0.41
C ARG A 273 9.50 18.60 -1.20
N ARG A 274 9.98 19.62 -1.95
CA ARG A 274 11.28 19.54 -2.64
C ARG A 274 12.45 19.34 -1.68
N ALA A 275 12.50 20.10 -0.58
CA ALA A 275 13.53 19.91 0.43
C ALA A 275 13.47 18.51 1.07
N MET A 276 12.25 17.95 1.26
CA MET A 276 12.08 16.61 1.80
C MET A 276 12.42 15.52 0.77
N VAL A 277 12.24 15.73 -0.53
CA VAL A 277 12.74 14.80 -1.55
C VAL A 277 14.24 14.63 -1.42
N GLU A 278 15.01 15.72 -1.36
CA GLU A 278 16.47 15.68 -1.17
C GLU A 278 16.84 14.96 0.13
N THR A 279 16.23 15.38 1.24
CA THR A 279 16.52 14.83 2.57
C THR A 279 16.22 13.34 2.69
N LEU A 280 15.04 12.90 2.20
CA LEU A 280 14.64 11.49 2.32
C LEU A 280 15.39 10.59 1.35
N THR A 281 15.72 11.09 0.15
CA THR A 281 16.56 10.36 -0.80
C THR A 281 17.97 10.15 -0.24
N ALA A 282 18.58 11.20 0.31
CA ALA A 282 19.89 11.09 0.97
C ALA A 282 19.83 10.11 2.15
N ARG A 283 18.80 10.19 3.00
CA ARG A 283 18.60 9.29 4.14
C ARG A 283 18.47 7.84 3.69
N ALA A 284 17.67 7.55 2.66
CA ALA A 284 17.49 6.21 2.14
C ALA A 284 18.80 5.63 1.61
N LEU A 285 19.56 6.41 0.85
CA LEU A 285 20.85 6.01 0.30
C LEU A 285 21.89 5.78 1.39
N HIS A 286 21.94 6.61 2.45
CA HIS A 286 22.81 6.39 3.60
C HIS A 286 22.44 5.09 4.34
N GLN A 287 21.17 4.85 4.62
CA GLN A 287 20.74 3.59 5.27
C GLN A 287 21.12 2.37 4.44
N ILE A 288 21.00 2.43 3.11
CA ILE A 288 21.45 1.35 2.23
C ILE A 288 22.99 1.21 2.24
N ALA A 289 23.74 2.31 2.25
CA ALA A 289 25.18 2.28 2.32
C ALA A 289 25.68 1.62 3.61
N ASP A 290 24.99 1.87 4.72
CA ASP A 290 25.31 1.37 6.06
C ASP A 290 24.70 -0.02 6.35
N GLY A 291 23.98 -0.65 5.38
CA GLY A 291 23.29 -1.94 5.58
C GLY A 291 22.16 -1.87 6.60
N GLN A 292 21.50 -0.70 6.71
CA GLN A 292 20.44 -0.41 7.67
C GLN A 292 19.06 -0.27 7.00
N GLU A 293 18.90 -0.77 5.79
CA GLU A 293 17.63 -0.66 5.03
C GLU A 293 16.44 -1.32 5.74
N ARG A 294 16.72 -2.30 6.62
CA ARG A 294 15.71 -3.00 7.43
C ARG A 294 15.52 -2.42 8.83
N ALA A 295 16.23 -1.35 9.18
CA ALA A 295 16.13 -0.73 10.50
C ALA A 295 14.69 -0.32 10.82
N GLY A 296 14.23 -0.67 12.04
CA GLY A 296 12.88 -0.39 12.50
C GLY A 296 11.80 -1.26 11.86
N TRP A 297 12.14 -2.32 11.13
CA TRP A 297 11.17 -3.37 10.80
C TRP A 297 10.88 -4.18 12.06
N PRO A 298 9.59 -4.35 12.44
CA PRO A 298 9.26 -5.10 13.66
C PRO A 298 9.42 -6.61 13.43
N ASP A 299 9.93 -7.32 14.43
CA ASP A 299 10.02 -8.78 14.41
C ASP A 299 8.63 -9.43 14.30
N HIS A 300 7.62 -8.80 14.91
CA HIS A 300 6.24 -9.25 14.90
C HIS A 300 5.32 -8.08 14.49
N PRO A 301 5.10 -7.85 13.19
CA PRO A 301 4.19 -6.82 12.73
C PRO A 301 2.76 -7.04 13.26
N VAL A 302 2.11 -5.98 13.74
CA VAL A 302 0.72 -6.07 14.20
C VAL A 302 -0.20 -6.21 13.00
N LEU A 303 -0.75 -7.41 12.81
CA LEU A 303 -1.64 -7.74 11.71
C LEU A 303 -3.12 -7.72 12.09
N LEU A 304 -3.45 -7.86 13.40
CA LEU A 304 -4.79 -8.08 13.93
C LEU A 304 -5.48 -9.30 13.27
N TRP A 305 -4.68 -10.29 12.91
CA TRP A 305 -5.19 -11.60 12.55
C TRP A 305 -5.34 -12.40 13.83
N GLY A 306 -6.57 -12.47 14.31
CA GLY A 306 -6.89 -13.42 15.38
C GLY A 306 -7.23 -14.76 14.74
N SER A 307 -6.82 -15.85 15.33
CA SER A 307 -7.52 -17.11 15.22
C SER A 307 -8.81 -16.99 16.04
N THR A 308 -9.76 -16.17 15.59
CA THR A 308 -11.10 -16.32 16.09
C THR A 308 -11.68 -17.47 15.29
N ASP A 309 -11.93 -18.57 15.96
CA ASP A 309 -12.81 -19.64 15.50
C ASP A 309 -14.26 -19.14 15.31
N GLY A 310 -14.46 -17.80 15.28
CA GLY A 310 -15.78 -17.16 15.21
C GLY A 310 -16.55 -17.23 16.54
N SER A 311 -15.98 -17.84 17.56
CA SER A 311 -16.53 -17.79 18.90
C SER A 311 -15.92 -16.61 19.65
N TRP A 312 -16.74 -15.59 19.93
CA TRP A 312 -16.58 -14.87 21.19
C TRP A 312 -16.62 -15.93 22.27
N PRO A 313 -15.78 -15.85 23.32
CA PRO A 313 -15.99 -16.69 24.48
C PRO A 313 -17.43 -16.44 24.93
N VAL A 314 -18.33 -17.33 24.48
CA VAL A 314 -19.66 -17.41 25.06
C VAL A 314 -19.39 -17.86 26.49
N SER A 315 -19.63 -16.96 27.39
CA SER A 315 -19.65 -17.17 28.84
C SER A 315 -19.95 -18.62 29.19
N GLY A 316 -18.94 -19.38 29.47
CA GLY A 316 -19.06 -20.73 29.93
C GLY A 316 -17.98 -21.09 30.93
N ASP A 317 -16.71 -20.70 30.68
CA ASP A 317 -15.59 -21.02 31.55
C ASP A 317 -14.33 -20.16 31.37
N ALA A 318 -14.34 -19.15 30.50
CA ALA A 318 -13.43 -18.03 30.70
C ALA A 318 -13.95 -17.30 31.93
N GLY A 319 -13.23 -17.36 33.03
CA GLY A 319 -13.63 -16.76 34.31
C GLY A 319 -14.23 -15.39 34.03
N LEU A 320 -15.38 -15.12 34.64
CA LEU A 320 -16.03 -13.82 34.57
C LEU A 320 -14.95 -12.74 34.62
N PRO A 321 -15.00 -11.73 33.73
CA PRO A 321 -14.07 -10.62 33.83
C PRO A 321 -14.04 -10.17 35.29
N PRO A 322 -12.88 -9.88 35.87
CA PRO A 322 -12.81 -9.55 37.27
C PRO A 322 -13.86 -8.48 37.60
N GLU A 323 -14.72 -8.74 38.56
CA GLU A 323 -15.75 -7.77 38.97
C GLU A 323 -15.12 -6.45 39.42
N GLU A 324 -13.81 -6.45 39.70
CA GLU A 324 -13.02 -5.31 40.14
C GLU A 324 -11.69 -5.24 39.42
N ALA A 325 -11.28 -4.05 39.04
CA ALA A 325 -9.98 -3.75 38.49
C ALA A 325 -9.33 -2.55 39.19
N CYS A 326 -8.02 -2.55 39.31
CA CYS A 326 -7.31 -1.39 39.82
C CYS A 326 -6.98 -0.43 38.66
N VAL A 327 -7.54 0.78 38.67
CA VAL A 327 -7.34 1.81 37.69
C VAL A 327 -6.72 3.04 38.35
N ASN A 328 -5.50 3.39 37.97
CA ASN A 328 -4.74 4.50 38.55
C ASN A 328 -4.68 4.43 40.11
N GLY A 329 -4.48 3.21 40.65
CA GLY A 329 -4.39 2.96 42.09
C GLY A 329 -5.75 2.96 42.85
N ARG A 330 -6.88 3.02 42.13
CA ARG A 330 -8.23 2.94 42.72
C ARG A 330 -8.92 1.66 42.22
N ASN A 331 -9.54 0.93 43.15
CA ASN A 331 -10.37 -0.21 42.80
C ASN A 331 -11.67 0.27 42.14
N VAL A 332 -11.98 -0.27 40.99
CA VAL A 332 -13.15 0.05 40.17
C VAL A 332 -13.93 -1.23 39.94
N ARG A 333 -15.23 -1.21 40.23
CA ARG A 333 -16.12 -2.30 39.88
C ARG A 333 -16.43 -2.28 38.38
N LEU A 334 -16.31 -3.43 37.73
CA LEU A 334 -16.59 -3.63 36.31
C LEU A 334 -17.85 -4.50 36.15
N PRO A 335 -19.05 -3.89 36.05
CA PRO A 335 -20.28 -4.67 35.86
C PRO A 335 -20.25 -5.40 34.52
N GLY A 336 -20.54 -6.70 34.51
CA GLY A 336 -20.48 -7.55 33.33
C GLY A 336 -21.43 -7.16 32.19
N ALA A 337 -22.39 -6.26 32.43
CA ALA A 337 -23.32 -5.76 31.43
C ALA A 337 -22.87 -4.45 30.76
N MET A 338 -21.72 -3.90 31.16
CA MET A 338 -21.19 -2.64 30.64
C MET A 338 -19.86 -2.87 29.91
N THR A 339 -19.60 -2.08 28.89
CA THR A 339 -18.25 -2.04 28.29
C THR A 339 -17.24 -1.48 29.30
N LEU A 340 -15.95 -1.79 29.13
CA LEU A 340 -14.90 -1.23 29.97
C LEU A 340 -14.93 0.32 29.95
N LEU A 341 -15.17 0.92 28.80
CA LEU A 341 -15.29 2.37 28.65
C LEU A 341 -16.43 2.96 29.47
N GLU A 342 -17.60 2.34 29.43
CA GLU A 342 -18.78 2.77 30.22
C GLU A 342 -18.52 2.62 31.70
N SER A 343 -17.93 1.49 32.11
CA SER A 343 -17.59 1.24 33.53
C SER A 343 -16.59 2.26 34.05
N LEU A 344 -15.56 2.59 33.28
CA LEU A 344 -14.57 3.61 33.66
C LEU A 344 -15.18 5.01 33.75
N ARG A 345 -16.03 5.39 32.78
CA ARG A 345 -16.75 6.67 32.83
C ARG A 345 -17.73 6.75 34.02
N ALA A 346 -18.46 5.70 34.30
CA ALA A 346 -19.33 5.61 35.46
C ALA A 346 -18.55 5.75 36.79
N ALA A 347 -17.31 5.26 36.83
CA ALA A 347 -16.41 5.41 37.96
C ALA A 347 -15.68 6.78 38.02
N GLY A 348 -16.00 7.72 37.10
CA GLY A 348 -15.45 9.09 37.11
C GLY A 348 -14.13 9.24 36.35
N PHE A 349 -13.71 8.26 35.54
CA PHE A 349 -12.52 8.37 34.71
C PHE A 349 -12.87 8.95 33.31
N TRP A 350 -13.04 10.26 33.22
CA TRP A 350 -13.48 10.96 32.00
C TRP A 350 -12.41 11.13 30.93
N GLY A 351 -11.12 10.93 31.28
CA GLY A 351 -9.99 11.03 30.33
C GLY A 351 -9.86 9.84 29.39
N VAL A 352 -10.69 8.83 29.52
CA VAL A 352 -10.68 7.63 28.63
C VAL A 352 -11.51 7.92 27.39
N LYS A 353 -10.87 7.78 26.22
CA LYS A 353 -11.49 7.98 24.90
C LYS A 353 -11.68 6.66 24.19
#